data_de81ad4105f8aed3a0cac380403e8937
#
_entry.id   de81ad4105f8aed3a0cac380403e8937
#
_cell.length_a   1.000
_cell.length_b   1.000
_cell.length_c   1.000
_cell.angle_alpha   90.00
_cell.angle_beta   90.00
_cell.angle_gamma   90.00
#
_symmetry.space_group_name_H-M   'P 1'
#
loop_
_entity.id
_entity.type
_entity.pdbx_description
1 polymer ?
#
loop_
_entity_poly.entity_id
_entity_poly.type
_entity_poly.pdbx_seq_one_letter_code
_entity_poly.pdbx_strand_id
1 'polypeptide(L)'
;MSSWQIKVLYYGKIRVPKSGLTPNLDPDLTIDFPYLGFLLRQGKRNILVDTGISDSFIINGRAWGGYPAEAGKAYLEKSLAQAGVDPLDIDTILFTHLHNDHAANTAMFKKARLIFQKDEWKTLLDPLPVMNIRRDYDPALIEELRSRDCLKVEGDFELTNGIKVLKTPGHTPGSMSIAVQTAKGIKVLTGDHFHLYCMAFSKQDTLTDMDGKVHKITPAPDVYGPFIPSSLIYNYYDYYDSSYKIKAVLGDYRPEFLVPGHEPSLLATGVD
;
A
#
# COMPACT_ATOMS: atom_id res chain seq x y z
N MET A 1 -24.71 9.22 8.84
CA MET A 1 -24.15 7.91 8.41
C MET A 1 -22.98 7.62 9.32
N SER A 2 -22.80 6.38 9.78
CA SER A 2 -21.62 6.03 10.58
C SER A 2 -20.39 6.06 9.69
N SER A 3 -19.39 6.85 10.08
CA SER A 3 -18.11 6.97 9.36
C SER A 3 -17.16 5.86 9.75
N TRP A 4 -16.25 5.49 8.84
CA TRP A 4 -15.14 4.60 9.11
C TRP A 4 -13.99 5.36 9.76
N GLN A 5 -13.28 4.69 10.66
CA GLN A 5 -11.99 5.13 11.19
C GLN A 5 -10.87 4.38 10.48
N ILE A 6 -9.76 5.06 10.24
CA ILE A 6 -8.57 4.47 9.61
C ILE A 6 -7.43 4.52 10.63
N LYS A 7 -6.87 3.36 10.99
CA LYS A 7 -5.68 3.28 11.84
C LYS A 7 -4.51 2.75 11.04
N VAL A 8 -3.39 3.47 11.06
CA VAL A 8 -2.13 3.03 10.44
C VAL A 8 -1.55 1.88 11.27
N LEU A 9 -1.12 0.83 10.59
CA LEU A 9 -0.40 -0.31 11.15
C LEU A 9 1.02 -0.33 10.56
N TYR A 10 2.01 -0.50 11.43
CA TYR A 10 3.41 -0.54 11.06
C TYR A 10 3.92 -1.99 11.02
N TYR A 11 4.43 -2.41 9.88
CA TYR A 11 4.89 -3.79 9.64
C TYR A 11 6.41 -3.90 9.49
N GLY A 12 7.14 -2.82 9.79
CA GLY A 12 8.58 -2.73 9.64
C GLY A 12 8.98 -1.69 8.60
N LYS A 13 10.26 -1.67 8.23
CA LYS A 13 10.82 -0.66 7.33
C LYS A 13 11.93 -1.22 6.45
N ILE A 14 12.18 -0.50 5.37
CA ILE A 14 13.33 -0.68 4.48
C ILE A 14 14.06 0.65 4.32
N ARG A 15 15.40 0.62 4.32
CA ARG A 15 16.23 1.81 4.19
C ARG A 15 16.80 1.90 2.79
N VAL A 16 16.24 2.77 1.97
CA VAL A 16 16.63 2.91 0.55
C VAL A 16 16.89 4.37 0.18
N PRO A 17 17.69 4.66 -0.87
CA PRO A 17 17.73 5.99 -1.49
C PRO A 17 16.34 6.37 -1.99
N LYS A 18 15.91 7.62 -1.77
CA LYS A 18 14.61 8.12 -2.24
C LYS A 18 14.44 7.92 -3.76
N SER A 19 15.52 8.04 -4.52
CA SER A 19 15.53 7.78 -5.97
C SER A 19 15.15 6.34 -6.36
N GLY A 20 15.17 5.40 -5.44
CA GLY A 20 14.63 4.04 -5.63
C GLY A 20 13.11 4.02 -5.77
N LEU A 21 12.42 5.00 -5.20
CA LEU A 21 10.97 5.17 -5.33
C LEU A 21 10.60 6.29 -6.33
N THR A 22 11.35 7.39 -6.33
CA THR A 22 11.13 8.53 -7.25
C THR A 22 12.28 8.63 -8.24
N PRO A 23 12.15 8.13 -9.49
CA PRO A 23 13.26 7.99 -10.42
C PRO A 23 14.07 9.26 -10.59
N ASN A 24 15.38 9.15 -10.42
CA ASN A 24 16.37 10.23 -10.60
C ASN A 24 16.22 11.46 -9.69
N LEU A 25 15.36 11.41 -8.66
CA LEU A 25 15.19 12.51 -7.71
C LEU A 25 15.82 12.18 -6.36
N ASP A 26 16.70 13.05 -5.88
CA ASP A 26 17.38 12.98 -4.58
C ASP A 26 18.12 11.64 -4.34
N PRO A 27 19.09 11.24 -5.19
CA PRO A 27 19.79 9.95 -5.08
C PRO A 27 20.63 9.83 -3.79
N ASP A 28 21.08 10.94 -3.25
CA ASP A 28 21.91 11.00 -2.03
C ASP A 28 21.07 11.00 -0.74
N LEU A 29 19.75 11.14 -0.85
CA LEU A 29 18.84 11.12 0.28
C LEU A 29 18.40 9.68 0.56
N THR A 30 18.95 9.07 1.62
CA THR A 30 18.56 7.74 2.08
C THR A 30 17.65 7.87 3.31
N ILE A 31 16.47 7.25 3.25
CA ILE A 31 15.43 7.33 4.28
C ILE A 31 14.91 5.93 4.60
N ASP A 32 14.41 5.75 5.82
CA ASP A 32 13.64 4.58 6.22
C ASP A 32 12.20 4.75 5.70
N PHE A 33 11.76 3.85 4.81
CA PHE A 33 10.39 3.78 4.33
C PHE A 33 9.64 2.64 5.03
N PRO A 34 8.46 2.93 5.63
CA PRO A 34 7.72 1.91 6.36
C PRO A 34 6.99 0.95 5.41
N TYR A 35 6.86 -0.31 5.82
CA TYR A 35 5.81 -1.19 5.34
C TYR A 35 4.55 -0.90 6.15
N LEU A 36 3.47 -0.52 5.48
CA LEU A 36 2.23 -0.09 6.11
C LEU A 36 1.06 -1.01 5.75
N GLY A 37 0.12 -1.11 6.68
CA GLY A 37 -1.22 -1.57 6.44
C GLY A 37 -2.21 -0.66 7.14
N PHE A 38 -3.50 -0.86 6.88
CA PHE A 38 -4.51 0.03 7.44
C PHE A 38 -5.67 -0.79 7.99
N LEU A 39 -6.01 -0.53 9.25
CA LEU A 39 -7.21 -1.09 9.87
C LEU A 39 -8.37 -0.11 9.71
N LEU A 40 -9.39 -0.54 8.99
CA LEU A 40 -10.65 0.19 8.82
C LEU A 40 -11.64 -0.34 9.85
N ARG A 41 -12.15 0.54 10.72
CA ARG A 41 -13.06 0.16 11.81
C ARG A 41 -14.36 0.93 11.75
N GLN A 42 -15.47 0.22 11.92
CA GLN A 42 -16.81 0.80 12.09
C GLN A 42 -17.63 -0.09 13.02
N GLY A 43 -17.85 0.37 14.25
CA GLY A 43 -18.50 -0.44 15.30
C GLY A 43 -17.69 -1.69 15.62
N LYS A 44 -18.27 -2.88 15.35
CA LYS A 44 -17.61 -4.18 15.55
C LYS A 44 -16.92 -4.72 14.28
N ARG A 45 -17.06 -4.05 13.15
CA ARG A 45 -16.45 -4.47 11.88
C ARG A 45 -14.99 -4.04 11.82
N ASN A 46 -14.13 -4.96 11.45
CA ASN A 46 -12.72 -4.73 11.24
C ASN A 46 -12.33 -5.24 9.85
N ILE A 47 -11.93 -4.33 8.98
CA ILE A 47 -11.42 -4.63 7.64
C ILE A 47 -9.93 -4.26 7.62
N LEU A 48 -9.09 -5.17 7.19
CA LEU A 48 -7.66 -4.91 7.04
C LEU A 48 -7.35 -4.59 5.57
N VAL A 49 -6.51 -3.60 5.35
CA VAL A 49 -5.91 -3.31 4.04
C VAL A 49 -4.44 -3.69 4.11
N ASP A 50 -4.05 -4.69 3.33
CA ASP A 50 -2.74 -5.31 3.25
C ASP A 50 -2.25 -5.99 4.56
N THR A 51 -1.39 -7.00 4.43
CA THR A 51 -0.90 -7.85 5.52
C THR A 51 0.63 -7.83 5.70
N GLY A 52 1.31 -6.94 4.98
CA GLY A 52 2.75 -6.73 5.10
C GLY A 52 3.63 -7.84 4.51
N ILE A 53 4.91 -7.79 4.86
CA ILE A 53 5.96 -8.68 4.35
C ILE A 53 6.22 -9.84 5.31
N SER A 54 6.61 -11.02 4.79
CA SER A 54 6.98 -12.16 5.62
C SER A 54 8.46 -12.15 6.01
N ASP A 55 8.77 -12.86 7.12
CA ASP A 55 10.16 -13.04 7.58
C ASP A 55 11.05 -13.70 6.52
N SER A 56 10.47 -14.53 5.62
CA SER A 56 11.22 -15.21 4.54
C SER A 56 11.79 -14.27 3.48
N PHE A 57 11.29 -13.04 3.40
CA PHE A 57 11.82 -12.00 2.49
C PHE A 57 12.89 -11.13 3.13
N ILE A 58 13.08 -11.23 4.46
CA ILE A 58 14.14 -10.52 5.19
C ILE A 58 15.34 -11.46 5.34
N ILE A 59 16.30 -11.38 4.43
CA ILE A 59 17.47 -12.26 4.39
C ILE A 59 18.68 -11.51 4.96
N ASN A 60 19.21 -11.96 6.09
CA ASN A 60 20.35 -11.32 6.77
C ASN A 60 20.14 -9.81 7.02
N GLY A 61 18.92 -9.42 7.44
CA GLY A 61 18.57 -8.02 7.69
C GLY A 61 18.46 -7.17 6.43
N ARG A 62 18.18 -7.79 5.28
CA ARG A 62 18.04 -7.12 3.98
C ARG A 62 16.81 -7.64 3.24
N ALA A 63 16.16 -6.73 2.50
CA ALA A 63 15.03 -7.05 1.63
C ALA A 63 15.31 -6.58 0.20
N TRP A 64 14.30 -6.24 -0.54
CA TRP A 64 14.32 -5.85 -1.94
C TRP A 64 15.59 -5.06 -2.34
N GLY A 65 16.23 -5.49 -3.43
CA GLY A 65 17.48 -4.86 -3.91
C GLY A 65 18.69 -5.02 -3.00
N GLY A 66 18.61 -5.82 -1.93
CA GLY A 66 19.68 -5.99 -0.94
C GLY A 66 19.80 -4.85 0.06
N TYR A 67 18.80 -3.98 0.15
CA TYR A 67 18.78 -2.87 1.09
C TYR A 67 18.49 -3.32 2.53
N PRO A 68 19.04 -2.63 3.55
CA PRO A 68 18.75 -2.94 4.95
C PRO A 68 17.25 -2.85 5.24
N ALA A 69 16.70 -3.88 5.91
CA ALA A 69 15.30 -3.95 6.26
C ALA A 69 15.09 -4.70 7.57
N GLU A 70 14.07 -4.29 8.30
CA GLU A 70 13.58 -4.97 9.49
C GLU A 70 12.04 -4.97 9.43
N ALA A 71 11.45 -6.13 9.29
CA ALA A 71 10.02 -6.30 9.11
C ALA A 71 9.61 -7.74 9.39
N GLY A 72 8.37 -8.08 9.11
CA GLY A 72 7.87 -9.44 9.20
C GLY A 72 6.72 -9.61 10.19
N LYS A 73 6.37 -10.87 10.45
CA LYS A 73 5.19 -11.26 11.22
C LYS A 73 5.12 -10.60 12.59
N ALA A 74 6.25 -10.52 13.32
CA ALA A 74 6.28 -9.94 14.67
C ALA A 74 5.86 -8.46 14.70
N TYR A 75 6.16 -7.70 13.66
CA TYR A 75 5.73 -6.31 13.53
C TYR A 75 4.22 -6.21 13.32
N LEU A 76 3.65 -7.08 12.49
CA LEU A 76 2.22 -7.17 12.27
C LEU A 76 1.48 -7.54 13.57
N GLU A 77 1.92 -8.57 14.28
CA GLU A 77 1.35 -9.00 15.58
C GLU A 77 1.37 -7.85 16.60
N LYS A 78 2.51 -7.16 16.72
CA LYS A 78 2.65 -5.99 17.60
C LYS A 78 1.68 -4.87 17.22
N SER A 79 1.55 -4.56 15.93
CA SER A 79 0.64 -3.50 15.46
C SER A 79 -0.83 -3.83 15.69
N LEU A 80 -1.24 -5.08 15.49
CA LEU A 80 -2.60 -5.54 15.79
C LEU A 80 -2.88 -5.48 17.30
N ALA A 81 -1.93 -5.94 18.14
CA ALA A 81 -2.05 -5.86 19.59
C ALA A 81 -2.19 -4.39 20.08
N GLN A 82 -1.39 -3.48 19.53
CA GLN A 82 -1.49 -2.04 19.82
C GLN A 82 -2.81 -1.42 19.31
N ALA A 83 -3.41 -2.01 18.27
CA ALA A 83 -4.73 -1.64 17.78
C ALA A 83 -5.86 -2.24 18.62
N GLY A 84 -5.56 -3.19 19.51
CA GLY A 84 -6.55 -3.92 20.32
C GLY A 84 -7.44 -4.83 19.45
N VAL A 85 -6.83 -5.52 18.45
CA VAL A 85 -7.56 -6.39 17.52
C VAL A 85 -6.84 -7.74 17.43
N ASP A 86 -7.60 -8.81 17.62
CA ASP A 86 -7.13 -10.17 17.33
C ASP A 86 -7.22 -10.44 15.81
N PRO A 87 -6.28 -11.17 15.19
CA PRO A 87 -6.39 -11.59 13.80
C PRO A 87 -7.71 -12.30 13.46
N LEU A 88 -8.33 -12.98 14.43
CA LEU A 88 -9.63 -13.66 14.26
C LEU A 88 -10.84 -12.70 14.26
N ASP A 89 -10.63 -11.43 14.65
CA ASP A 89 -11.65 -10.38 14.61
C ASP A 89 -11.63 -9.58 13.29
N ILE A 90 -10.70 -9.89 12.40
CA ILE A 90 -10.69 -9.35 11.04
C ILE A 90 -11.65 -10.17 10.18
N ASP A 91 -12.69 -9.52 9.69
CA ASP A 91 -13.72 -10.15 8.85
C ASP A 91 -13.39 -10.13 7.35
N THR A 92 -12.62 -9.16 6.92
CA THR A 92 -12.28 -8.93 5.51
C THR A 92 -10.86 -8.38 5.37
N ILE A 93 -10.13 -8.86 4.37
CA ILE A 93 -8.86 -8.27 3.93
C ILE A 93 -9.02 -7.79 2.50
N LEU A 94 -8.67 -6.52 2.28
CA LEU A 94 -8.53 -5.91 0.96
C LEU A 94 -7.04 -5.84 0.62
N PHE A 95 -6.61 -6.51 -0.45
CA PHE A 95 -5.24 -6.36 -0.93
C PHE A 95 -5.18 -5.29 -2.00
N THR A 96 -4.43 -4.23 -1.74
CA THR A 96 -4.16 -3.21 -2.78
C THR A 96 -3.55 -3.86 -4.01
N HIS A 97 -2.68 -4.84 -3.79
CA HIS A 97 -2.09 -5.75 -4.78
C HIS A 97 -1.45 -6.94 -4.05
N LEU A 98 -0.89 -7.92 -4.79
CA LEU A 98 -0.37 -9.15 -4.19
C LEU A 98 1.17 -9.24 -4.14
N HIS A 99 1.90 -8.12 -4.14
CA HIS A 99 3.34 -8.16 -3.88
C HIS A 99 3.64 -8.69 -2.48
N ASN A 100 4.86 -9.19 -2.32
CA ASN A 100 5.30 -9.89 -1.11
C ASN A 100 5.26 -9.05 0.17
N ASP A 101 5.31 -7.72 0.06
CA ASP A 101 5.25 -6.78 1.18
C ASP A 101 3.83 -6.27 1.49
N HIS A 102 2.82 -6.74 0.74
CA HIS A 102 1.40 -6.43 0.95
C HIS A 102 0.56 -7.66 1.32
N ALA A 103 0.93 -8.87 0.88
CA ALA A 103 0.06 -10.05 1.00
C ALA A 103 0.66 -11.25 1.75
N ALA A 104 1.83 -11.12 2.37
CA ALA A 104 2.58 -12.29 2.83
C ALA A 104 2.06 -12.98 4.11
N ASN A 105 1.46 -12.26 5.07
CA ASN A 105 1.04 -12.83 6.36
C ASN A 105 -0.44 -13.26 6.39
N THR A 106 -1.04 -13.51 5.23
CA THR A 106 -2.46 -13.81 5.05
C THR A 106 -2.94 -15.00 5.89
N ALA A 107 -2.10 -16.02 6.10
CA ALA A 107 -2.41 -17.21 6.88
C ALA A 107 -2.76 -16.95 8.35
N MET A 108 -2.42 -15.79 8.89
CA MET A 108 -2.80 -15.39 10.27
C MET A 108 -4.30 -15.12 10.41
N PHE A 109 -4.97 -14.71 9.35
CA PHE A 109 -6.34 -14.21 9.37
C PHE A 109 -7.35 -15.26 8.91
N LYS A 110 -7.45 -16.36 9.65
CA LYS A 110 -8.17 -17.58 9.23
C LYS A 110 -9.66 -17.40 8.92
N LYS A 111 -10.31 -16.39 9.51
CA LYS A 111 -11.74 -16.11 9.31
C LYS A 111 -12.02 -15.06 8.25
N ALA A 112 -10.99 -14.29 7.84
CA ALA A 112 -11.16 -13.18 6.94
C ALA A 112 -11.50 -13.67 5.53
N ARG A 113 -12.45 -13.02 4.89
CA ARG A 113 -12.65 -13.07 3.45
C ARG A 113 -11.57 -12.24 2.76
N LEU A 114 -10.95 -12.78 1.72
CA LEU A 114 -9.85 -12.15 1.00
C LEU A 114 -10.36 -11.54 -0.31
N ILE A 115 -10.04 -10.28 -0.58
CA ILE A 115 -10.54 -9.55 -1.75
C ILE A 115 -9.39 -8.87 -2.48
N PHE A 116 -9.26 -9.13 -3.77
CA PHE A 116 -8.27 -8.54 -4.66
C PHE A 116 -8.75 -8.57 -6.11
N GLN A 117 -8.11 -7.78 -6.99
CA GLN A 117 -8.43 -7.79 -8.41
C GLN A 117 -8.00 -9.11 -9.07
N LYS A 118 -8.81 -9.62 -9.99
CA LYS A 118 -8.56 -10.86 -10.71
C LYS A 118 -7.23 -10.85 -11.48
N ASP A 119 -6.80 -9.68 -11.93
CA ASP A 119 -5.54 -9.54 -12.65
C ASP A 119 -4.32 -9.76 -11.73
N GLU A 120 -4.42 -9.48 -10.42
CA GLU A 120 -3.37 -9.87 -9.45
C GLU A 120 -3.22 -11.39 -9.36
N TRP A 121 -4.35 -12.12 -9.36
CA TRP A 121 -4.31 -13.57 -9.36
C TRP A 121 -3.63 -14.13 -10.61
N LYS A 122 -3.92 -13.56 -11.79
CA LYS A 122 -3.29 -13.98 -13.05
C LYS A 122 -1.78 -13.73 -13.00
N THR A 123 -1.36 -12.54 -12.52
CA THR A 123 0.05 -12.18 -12.44
C THR A 123 0.81 -13.02 -11.41
N LEU A 124 0.20 -13.33 -10.24
CA LEU A 124 0.78 -14.22 -9.24
C LEU A 124 1.00 -15.64 -9.80
N LEU A 125 0.08 -16.15 -10.63
CA LEU A 125 0.20 -17.50 -11.25
C LEU A 125 1.23 -17.56 -12.35
N ASP A 126 1.42 -16.48 -13.10
CA ASP A 126 2.34 -16.40 -14.25
C ASP A 126 3.04 -15.02 -14.28
N PRO A 127 3.94 -14.76 -13.31
CA PRO A 127 4.65 -13.48 -13.24
C PRO A 127 5.69 -13.38 -14.36
N LEU A 128 5.94 -12.14 -14.82
CA LEU A 128 7.01 -11.88 -15.77
C LEU A 128 8.38 -12.32 -15.20
N PRO A 129 9.34 -12.75 -16.03
CA PRO A 129 10.65 -13.18 -15.56
C PRO A 129 11.35 -12.17 -14.64
N VAL A 130 11.22 -10.87 -14.91
CA VAL A 130 11.78 -9.82 -14.06
C VAL A 130 11.15 -9.79 -12.65
N MET A 131 9.88 -10.08 -12.53
CA MET A 131 9.16 -10.14 -11.23
C MET A 131 9.66 -11.31 -10.38
N ASN A 132 9.97 -12.45 -11.02
CA ASN A 132 10.59 -13.60 -10.36
C ASN A 132 12.00 -13.28 -9.87
N ILE A 133 12.82 -12.61 -10.68
CA ILE A 133 14.19 -12.19 -10.31
C ILE A 133 14.15 -11.24 -9.10
N ARG A 134 13.22 -10.30 -9.08
CA ARG A 134 13.03 -9.35 -7.98
C ARG A 134 12.30 -9.95 -6.78
N ARG A 135 11.67 -11.13 -6.95
CA ARG A 135 10.81 -11.76 -5.94
C ARG A 135 9.63 -10.88 -5.56
N ASP A 136 9.01 -10.23 -6.55
CA ASP A 136 7.89 -9.31 -6.30
C ASP A 136 6.69 -10.06 -5.67
N TYR A 137 6.44 -11.29 -6.10
CA TYR A 137 5.37 -12.16 -5.59
C TYR A 137 5.92 -13.32 -4.77
N ASP A 138 5.17 -13.74 -3.74
CA ASP A 138 5.47 -14.97 -2.99
C ASP A 138 4.67 -16.14 -3.57
N PRO A 139 5.33 -17.16 -4.18
CA PRO A 139 4.62 -18.33 -4.69
C PRO A 139 3.85 -19.12 -3.62
N ALA A 140 4.27 -19.04 -2.34
CA ALA A 140 3.57 -19.69 -1.24
C ALA A 140 2.14 -19.15 -1.05
N LEU A 141 1.88 -17.91 -1.48
CA LEU A 141 0.56 -17.30 -1.43
C LEU A 141 -0.46 -18.03 -2.34
N ILE A 142 -0.02 -18.71 -3.39
CA ILE A 142 -0.90 -19.42 -4.33
C ILE A 142 -1.74 -20.48 -3.60
N GLU A 143 -1.09 -21.32 -2.79
CA GLU A 143 -1.79 -22.38 -2.06
C GLU A 143 -2.65 -21.81 -0.93
N GLU A 144 -2.20 -20.77 -0.26
CA GLU A 144 -3.00 -20.07 0.74
C GLU A 144 -4.29 -19.51 0.12
N LEU A 145 -4.19 -18.80 -1.00
CA LEU A 145 -5.36 -18.20 -1.67
C LEU A 145 -6.29 -19.24 -2.30
N ARG A 146 -5.77 -20.42 -2.73
CA ARG A 146 -6.60 -21.52 -3.23
C ARG A 146 -7.45 -22.17 -2.15
N SER A 147 -6.94 -22.21 -0.93
CA SER A 147 -7.58 -22.86 0.20
C SER A 147 -8.60 -21.96 0.93
N ARG A 148 -8.75 -20.70 0.52
CA ARG A 148 -9.50 -19.67 1.23
C ARG A 148 -10.71 -19.14 0.46
N ASP A 149 -11.65 -18.52 1.19
CA ASP A 149 -12.73 -17.71 0.59
C ASP A 149 -12.14 -16.44 -0.03
N CYS A 150 -11.89 -16.47 -1.33
CA CYS A 150 -11.33 -15.37 -2.10
C CYS A 150 -12.33 -14.81 -3.09
N LEU A 151 -12.63 -13.52 -2.97
CA LEU A 151 -13.39 -12.78 -3.97
C LEU A 151 -12.42 -12.08 -4.94
N LYS A 152 -12.28 -12.64 -6.13
CA LYS A 152 -11.49 -12.07 -7.23
C LYS A 152 -12.37 -11.15 -8.04
N VAL A 153 -12.22 -9.84 -7.83
CA VAL A 153 -13.08 -8.81 -8.44
C VAL A 153 -12.52 -8.31 -9.76
N GLU A 154 -13.40 -7.76 -10.61
CA GLU A 154 -13.02 -7.07 -11.85
C GLU A 154 -13.56 -5.64 -11.84
N GLY A 155 -12.68 -4.65 -11.87
CA GLY A 155 -13.07 -3.23 -11.91
C GLY A 155 -13.43 -2.66 -10.53
N ASP A 156 -14.22 -1.59 -10.56
CA ASP A 156 -14.67 -0.87 -9.37
C ASP A 156 -15.91 -1.55 -8.78
N PHE A 157 -16.00 -1.53 -7.44
CA PHE A 157 -17.22 -1.98 -6.76
C PHE A 157 -17.37 -1.34 -5.39
N GLU A 158 -18.59 -1.31 -4.89
CA GLU A 158 -18.87 -0.93 -3.50
C GLU A 158 -18.87 -2.17 -2.62
N LEU A 159 -17.90 -2.25 -1.69
CA LEU A 159 -17.82 -3.37 -0.75
C LEU A 159 -18.93 -3.30 0.28
N THR A 160 -19.16 -2.12 0.81
CA THR A 160 -20.17 -1.81 1.83
C THR A 160 -20.36 -0.30 1.89
N ASN A 161 -21.41 0.15 2.56
CA ASN A 161 -21.65 1.58 2.73
C ASN A 161 -20.41 2.30 3.29
N GLY A 162 -19.88 3.23 2.53
CA GLY A 162 -18.70 4.03 2.84
C GLY A 162 -17.35 3.38 2.53
N ILE A 163 -17.31 2.20 1.89
CA ILE A 163 -16.07 1.62 1.34
C ILE A 163 -16.28 1.23 -0.12
N LYS A 164 -15.56 1.90 -1.01
CA LYS A 164 -15.53 1.60 -2.43
C LYS A 164 -14.11 1.19 -2.85
N VAL A 165 -14.03 0.11 -3.59
CA VAL A 165 -12.79 -0.34 -4.24
C VAL A 165 -12.74 0.25 -5.64
N LEU A 166 -11.59 0.78 -6.00
CA LEU A 166 -11.29 1.38 -7.30
C LEU A 166 -10.18 0.55 -7.95
N LYS A 167 -10.41 -0.01 -9.12
CA LYS A 167 -9.33 -0.60 -9.90
C LYS A 167 -8.41 0.53 -10.38
N THR A 168 -7.15 0.52 -9.95
CA THR A 168 -6.14 1.54 -10.27
C THR A 168 -4.85 0.87 -10.74
N PRO A 169 -4.84 0.24 -11.93
CA PRO A 169 -3.66 -0.40 -12.48
C PRO A 169 -2.54 0.61 -12.75
N GLY A 170 -1.33 0.10 -12.92
CA GLY A 170 -0.13 0.90 -13.22
C GLY A 170 1.08 0.35 -12.49
N HIS A 171 1.07 0.32 -11.16
CA HIS A 171 2.10 -0.36 -10.36
C HIS A 171 2.10 -1.87 -10.65
N THR A 172 0.94 -2.49 -10.56
CA THR A 172 0.66 -3.84 -11.06
C THR A 172 -0.56 -3.84 -11.97
N PRO A 173 -0.81 -4.91 -12.76
CA PRO A 173 -2.00 -5.00 -13.61
C PRO A 173 -3.32 -4.97 -12.84
N GLY A 174 -3.31 -5.44 -11.59
CA GLY A 174 -4.49 -5.56 -10.74
C GLY A 174 -4.46 -4.66 -9.50
N SER A 175 -3.58 -3.67 -9.44
CA SER A 175 -3.59 -2.72 -8.32
C SER A 175 -4.96 -2.09 -8.13
N MET A 176 -5.35 -1.90 -6.87
CA MET A 176 -6.59 -1.22 -6.51
C MET A 176 -6.36 -0.26 -5.35
N SER A 177 -7.13 0.83 -5.35
CA SER A 177 -7.18 1.81 -4.27
C SER A 177 -8.51 1.67 -3.52
N ILE A 178 -8.51 2.02 -2.24
CA ILE A 178 -9.69 1.90 -1.38
C ILE A 178 -10.16 3.28 -0.94
N ALA A 179 -11.33 3.71 -1.43
CA ALA A 179 -11.98 4.93 -1.01
C ALA A 179 -12.82 4.65 0.24
N VAL A 180 -12.56 5.40 1.31
CA VAL A 180 -13.14 5.21 2.64
C VAL A 180 -13.83 6.50 3.07
N GLN A 181 -15.14 6.43 3.36
CA GLN A 181 -15.90 7.54 3.93
C GLN A 181 -15.58 7.68 5.41
N THR A 182 -14.83 8.70 5.77
CA THR A 182 -14.52 9.07 7.16
C THR A 182 -15.42 10.23 7.65
N ALA A 183 -15.26 10.60 8.91
CA ALA A 183 -15.95 11.78 9.47
C ALA A 183 -15.47 13.10 8.83
N LYS A 184 -14.26 13.10 8.26
CA LYS A 184 -13.63 14.28 7.62
C LYS A 184 -13.81 14.31 6.09
N GLY A 185 -14.48 13.31 5.50
CA GLY A 185 -14.67 13.18 4.06
C GLY A 185 -14.14 11.85 3.54
N ILE A 186 -14.09 11.73 2.22
CA ILE A 186 -13.54 10.53 1.55
C ILE A 186 -12.01 10.61 1.63
N LYS A 187 -11.39 9.52 2.12
CA LYS A 187 -9.94 9.30 2.02
C LYS A 187 -9.68 8.13 1.08
N VAL A 188 -8.61 8.19 0.29
CA VAL A 188 -8.24 7.12 -0.64
C VAL A 188 -6.89 6.53 -0.24
N LEU A 189 -6.89 5.25 0.16
CA LEU A 189 -5.70 4.46 0.40
C LEU A 189 -5.25 3.93 -0.96
N THR A 190 -4.05 4.28 -1.38
CA THR A 190 -3.59 4.06 -2.75
C THR A 190 -2.69 2.84 -2.92
N GLY A 191 -2.25 2.21 -1.81
CA GLY A 191 -1.17 1.22 -1.88
C GLY A 191 0.02 1.81 -2.62
N ASP A 192 0.67 1.02 -3.45
CA ASP A 192 1.87 1.39 -4.19
C ASP A 192 1.60 2.17 -5.48
N HIS A 193 0.33 2.51 -5.73
CA HIS A 193 0.05 3.47 -6.79
C HIS A 193 0.77 4.80 -6.50
N PHE A 194 0.66 5.29 -5.26
CA PHE A 194 1.54 6.32 -4.72
C PHE A 194 2.25 5.79 -3.47
N HIS A 195 3.56 5.59 -3.53
CA HIS A 195 4.33 5.22 -2.34
C HIS A 195 4.44 6.39 -1.36
N LEU A 196 4.59 7.61 -1.88
CA LEU A 196 4.87 8.85 -1.14
C LEU A 196 3.97 9.99 -1.60
N TYR A 197 3.73 10.96 -0.72
CA TYR A 197 3.00 12.18 -1.06
C TYR A 197 3.64 12.94 -2.23
N CYS A 198 4.98 13.04 -2.28
CA CYS A 198 5.66 13.76 -3.36
C CYS A 198 5.45 13.14 -4.75
N MET A 199 5.00 11.87 -4.85
CA MET A 199 4.62 11.25 -6.12
C MET A 199 3.25 11.73 -6.59
N ALA A 200 2.31 11.95 -5.68
CA ALA A 200 0.99 12.49 -5.95
C ALA A 200 1.00 14.03 -6.10
N PHE A 201 1.86 14.69 -5.34
CA PHE A 201 2.02 16.14 -5.30
C PHE A 201 3.44 16.51 -5.76
N SER A 202 3.68 16.43 -7.07
CA SER A 202 5.02 16.48 -7.70
C SER A 202 5.81 17.76 -7.45
N LYS A 203 5.16 18.83 -6.99
CA LYS A 203 5.79 20.11 -6.62
C LYS A 203 6.13 20.25 -5.14
N GLN A 204 5.90 19.20 -4.35
CA GLN A 204 6.32 19.16 -2.95
C GLN A 204 7.84 19.23 -2.85
N ASP A 205 8.36 20.07 -1.96
CA ASP A 205 9.79 20.33 -1.75
C ASP A 205 10.32 19.80 -0.41
N THR A 206 9.46 19.12 0.36
CA THR A 206 9.80 18.52 1.64
C THR A 206 9.23 17.12 1.77
N LEU A 207 9.92 16.27 2.56
CA LEU A 207 9.47 14.95 2.97
C LEU A 207 9.72 14.82 4.48
N THR A 208 8.70 14.37 5.21
CA THR A 208 8.82 14.11 6.65
C THR A 208 9.06 12.63 6.86
N ASP A 209 10.13 12.27 7.59
CA ASP A 209 10.46 10.89 7.88
C ASP A 209 9.62 10.31 9.05
N MET A 210 9.88 9.05 9.40
CA MET A 210 9.14 8.32 10.43
C MET A 210 9.29 8.94 11.83
N ASP A 211 10.38 9.66 12.09
CA ASP A 211 10.69 10.33 13.36
C ASP A 211 10.16 11.77 13.40
N GLY A 212 9.48 12.21 12.33
CA GLY A 212 8.93 13.58 12.21
C GLY A 212 9.96 14.61 11.73
N LYS A 213 11.17 14.20 11.33
CA LYS A 213 12.17 15.12 10.79
C LYS A 213 11.83 15.47 9.35
N VAL A 214 11.89 16.77 9.04
CA VAL A 214 11.63 17.29 7.69
C VAL A 214 12.94 17.33 6.89
N HIS A 215 12.92 16.69 5.73
CA HIS A 215 14.00 16.70 4.75
C HIS A 215 13.59 17.55 3.56
N LYS A 216 14.51 18.37 3.06
CA LYS A 216 14.32 19.08 1.80
C LYS A 216 14.48 18.08 0.65
N ILE A 217 13.57 18.11 -0.30
CA ILE A 217 13.60 17.29 -1.52
C ILE A 217 13.48 18.17 -2.76
N THR A 218 13.85 17.61 -3.89
CA THR A 218 13.75 18.28 -5.19
C THR A 218 12.35 18.14 -5.76
N PRO A 219 11.59 19.23 -5.99
CA PRO A 219 10.34 19.17 -6.73
C PRO A 219 10.56 18.59 -8.13
N ALA A 220 9.64 17.76 -8.59
CA ALA A 220 9.79 17.15 -9.90
C ALA A 220 9.78 18.21 -11.03
N PRO A 221 10.67 18.08 -12.02
CA PRO A 221 10.61 18.86 -13.25
C PRO A 221 9.27 18.67 -13.96
N ASP A 222 8.81 19.68 -14.71
CA ASP A 222 7.51 19.63 -15.41
C ASP A 222 7.40 18.49 -16.42
N VAL A 223 8.52 18.02 -16.95
CA VAL A 223 8.58 16.87 -17.87
C VAL A 223 8.03 15.58 -17.27
N TYR A 224 8.06 15.44 -15.94
CA TYR A 224 7.45 14.28 -15.26
C TYR A 224 5.90 14.39 -15.15
N GLY A 225 5.35 15.57 -15.48
CA GLY A 225 3.92 15.83 -15.34
C GLY A 225 3.46 16.06 -13.90
N PRO A 226 2.13 15.99 -13.66
CA PRO A 226 1.55 16.28 -12.34
C PRO A 226 1.79 15.16 -11.30
N PHE A 227 2.15 13.96 -11.75
CA PHE A 227 2.38 12.78 -10.92
C PHE A 227 3.75 12.18 -11.26
N ILE A 228 4.43 11.61 -10.25
CA ILE A 228 5.71 10.93 -10.46
C ILE A 228 5.46 9.43 -10.37
N PRO A 229 5.62 8.67 -11.47
CA PRO A 229 5.53 7.21 -11.40
C PRO A 229 6.71 6.64 -10.61
N SER A 230 6.46 5.54 -9.92
CA SER A 230 7.50 4.77 -9.23
C SER A 230 8.53 4.21 -10.21
N SER A 231 9.74 3.90 -9.72
CA SER A 231 10.72 3.09 -10.47
C SER A 231 10.25 1.65 -10.69
N LEU A 232 9.30 1.18 -9.90
CA LEU A 232 8.64 -0.11 -10.03
C LEU A 232 7.23 0.10 -10.60
N ILE A 233 7.11 0.10 -11.91
CA ILE A 233 5.83 0.30 -12.59
C ILE A 233 5.66 -0.71 -13.72
N TYR A 234 4.47 -1.29 -13.80
CA TYR A 234 4.10 -2.24 -14.85
C TYR A 234 3.69 -1.53 -16.14
N ASN A 235 2.87 -0.45 -16.01
CA ASN A 235 2.37 0.30 -17.15
C ASN A 235 2.21 1.79 -16.82
N TYR A 236 2.96 2.63 -17.52
CA TYR A 236 2.93 4.09 -17.34
C TYR A 236 1.60 4.75 -17.70
N TYR A 237 0.95 4.30 -18.77
CA TYR A 237 -0.32 4.90 -19.21
C TYR A 237 -1.44 4.58 -18.22
N ASP A 238 -1.56 3.33 -17.80
CA ASP A 238 -2.50 2.92 -16.77
C ASP A 238 -2.26 3.66 -15.46
N TYR A 239 -0.99 3.94 -15.11
CA TYR A 239 -0.65 4.71 -13.92
C TYR A 239 -1.21 6.13 -13.97
N TYR A 240 -1.04 6.84 -15.09
CA TYR A 240 -1.56 8.20 -15.23
C TYR A 240 -3.09 8.22 -15.25
N ASP A 241 -3.74 7.32 -15.96
CA ASP A 241 -5.20 7.19 -15.99
C ASP A 241 -5.75 6.92 -14.59
N SER A 242 -5.11 6.02 -13.84
CA SER A 242 -5.46 5.71 -12.46
C SER A 242 -5.23 6.89 -11.52
N SER A 243 -4.16 7.66 -11.71
CA SER A 243 -3.88 8.87 -10.93
C SER A 243 -4.98 9.93 -11.11
N TYR A 244 -5.41 10.16 -12.36
CA TYR A 244 -6.54 11.06 -12.63
C TYR A 244 -7.87 10.53 -12.09
N LYS A 245 -8.08 9.22 -12.11
CA LYS A 245 -9.26 8.58 -11.50
C LYS A 245 -9.29 8.81 -9.99
N ILE A 246 -8.17 8.58 -9.28
CA ILE A 246 -8.04 8.86 -7.84
C ILE A 246 -8.33 10.33 -7.55
N LYS A 247 -7.75 11.23 -8.32
CA LYS A 247 -7.99 12.68 -8.21
C LYS A 247 -9.47 13.04 -8.38
N ALA A 248 -10.14 12.45 -9.36
CA ALA A 248 -11.57 12.68 -9.61
C ALA A 248 -12.46 12.17 -8.48
N VAL A 249 -12.13 11.01 -7.88
CA VAL A 249 -12.88 10.44 -6.75
C VAL A 249 -12.75 11.29 -5.50
N LEU A 250 -11.56 11.85 -5.26
CA LEU A 250 -11.34 12.74 -4.11
C LEU A 250 -12.09 14.07 -4.25
N GLY A 251 -12.23 14.59 -5.48
CA GLY A 251 -12.80 15.91 -5.74
C GLY A 251 -11.91 17.05 -5.23
N ASP A 252 -11.67 17.10 -3.93
CA ASP A 252 -10.67 17.98 -3.32
C ASP A 252 -9.34 17.23 -3.19
N TYR A 253 -8.42 17.48 -4.13
CA TYR A 253 -7.16 16.76 -4.21
C TYR A 253 -6.09 17.40 -3.35
N ARG A 254 -6.08 16.99 -2.07
CA ARG A 254 -5.13 17.47 -1.04
C ARG A 254 -4.51 16.31 -0.27
N PRO A 255 -3.30 16.51 0.32
CA PRO A 255 -2.60 15.44 1.05
C PRO A 255 -3.44 14.79 2.16
N GLU A 256 -4.24 15.54 2.89
CA GLU A 256 -5.07 15.01 3.98
C GLU A 256 -6.12 13.98 3.55
N PHE A 257 -6.48 13.91 2.26
CA PHE A 257 -7.44 12.94 1.72
C PHE A 257 -6.79 11.77 0.99
N LEU A 258 -5.48 11.84 0.74
CA LEU A 258 -4.72 10.77 0.12
C LEU A 258 -3.91 10.01 1.16
N VAL A 259 -3.83 8.68 1.04
CA VAL A 259 -3.08 7.83 1.97
C VAL A 259 -2.17 6.91 1.16
N PRO A 260 -0.88 7.32 0.95
CA PRO A 260 0.09 6.54 0.21
C PRO A 260 0.54 5.27 0.95
N GLY A 261 1.04 4.26 0.20
CA GLY A 261 1.37 2.94 0.73
C GLY A 261 2.60 2.89 1.64
N HIS A 262 3.59 3.78 1.44
CA HIS A 262 4.87 3.78 2.17
C HIS A 262 5.26 5.16 2.71
N GLU A 263 4.30 6.05 2.90
CA GLU A 263 4.54 7.42 3.36
C GLU A 263 5.00 7.45 4.84
N PRO A 264 6.25 7.86 5.12
CA PRO A 264 6.79 7.80 6.47
C PRO A 264 6.06 8.70 7.46
N SER A 265 5.59 9.87 7.01
CA SER A 265 4.93 10.86 7.87
C SER A 265 3.64 10.34 8.50
N LEU A 266 2.98 9.33 7.91
CA LEU A 266 1.76 8.73 8.46
C LEU A 266 1.96 8.07 9.82
N LEU A 267 3.18 7.66 10.17
CA LEU A 267 3.49 7.12 11.51
C LEU A 267 3.55 8.21 12.58
N ALA A 268 3.95 9.41 12.21
CA ALA A 268 4.00 10.56 13.11
C ALA A 268 2.65 11.29 13.21
N THR A 269 1.92 11.41 12.10
CA THR A 269 0.69 12.24 12.03
C THR A 269 -0.59 11.43 12.10
N GLY A 270 -0.55 10.12 11.79
CA GLY A 270 -1.75 9.32 11.57
C GLY A 270 -2.44 9.67 10.25
N VAL A 271 -3.66 9.15 10.09
CA VAL A 271 -4.52 9.42 8.91
C VAL A 271 -5.66 10.39 9.26
N ASP A 272 -6.00 10.56 10.54
CA ASP A 272 -7.14 11.36 11.00
C ASP A 272 -6.79 12.79 11.42
#